data_1da930c2bc20e777feb62954d3783f83
#
_entry.id   1da930c2bc20e777feb62954d3783f83
#
_cell.length_a   1.000
_cell.length_b   1.000
_cell.length_c   1.000
_cell.angle_alpha   90.00
_cell.angle_beta   90.00
_cell.angle_gamma   90.00
#
_symmetry.space_group_name_H-M   'P 1'
#
loop_
_entity.id
_entity.type
_entity.pdbx_description
1 polymer ?
#
loop_
_entity_poly.entity_id
_entity_poly.type
_entity_poly.pdbx_seq_one_letter_code
_entity_poly.pdbx_strand_id
1 'polypeptide(L)'
;MKRAWTYLLVLCLLLPCTADAAKARDASGVTASGGRLRGDIVGVSGESGETALALRVDCPVPPEFTPEQLAVLTTEWIVPDETAVGEAMRATGADWSDRALKRFGPAFAAGSAAPLSPDASGTDADGARERARATALSFLLDCGLSEGHVIHLLRPEDEARLYALNEVPEAREAFVRRSLAEWFTPRVDYTWVQLAFSLRGLPVSPCTWTGADGVGHSCVANLYVGDSGEMRDFTLSYAPREVSAAPYADAVKTPLEALEDLARQFDCIQPVPREDERGRALPAHWPVVLDIRPAYHTADGVTFFPAWLVATAWQDSDGQTGMPWLVAIDARRP
;
A
#
# COMPACT_ATOMS: atom_id res chain seq x y z
N MET A 1 26.30 -6.53 -16.81
CA MET A 1 25.02 -5.82 -17.06
C MET A 1 24.42 -5.48 -15.70
N LYS A 2 24.35 -4.20 -15.35
CA LYS A 2 23.86 -3.74 -14.04
C LYS A 2 22.34 -3.83 -14.04
N ARG A 3 21.77 -4.74 -13.24
CA ARG A 3 20.33 -4.84 -13.01
C ARG A 3 19.93 -3.64 -12.15
N ALA A 4 19.25 -2.69 -12.75
CA ALA A 4 18.54 -1.66 -11.99
C ALA A 4 17.35 -2.33 -11.33
N TRP A 5 17.48 -2.64 -10.06
CA TRP A 5 16.35 -2.92 -9.18
C TRP A 5 15.64 -1.59 -8.97
N THR A 6 14.59 -1.38 -9.73
CA THR A 6 13.69 -0.28 -9.45
C THR A 6 12.89 -0.70 -8.23
N TYR A 7 13.41 -0.34 -7.05
CA TYR A 7 12.59 -0.35 -5.84
C TYR A 7 11.45 0.62 -6.10
N LEU A 8 10.24 0.08 -6.17
CA LEU A 8 9.04 0.88 -6.02
C LEU A 8 9.09 1.39 -4.58
N LEU A 9 9.77 2.50 -4.38
CA LEU A 9 9.64 3.32 -3.21
C LEU A 9 8.17 3.74 -3.20
N VAL A 10 7.37 3.07 -2.33
CA VAL A 10 6.18 3.72 -1.79
C VAL A 10 6.73 4.96 -1.11
N LEU A 11 6.69 6.06 -1.83
CA LEU A 11 7.17 7.35 -1.34
C LEU A 11 6.15 7.82 -0.30
N CYS A 12 6.26 7.28 0.92
CA CYS A 12 5.71 7.97 2.08
C CYS A 12 6.51 9.26 2.20
N LEU A 13 6.06 10.29 1.53
CA LEU A 13 6.54 11.65 1.74
C LEU A 13 6.20 12.01 3.19
N LEU A 14 7.15 11.75 4.09
CA LEU A 14 7.25 12.48 5.34
C LEU A 14 7.65 13.90 4.97
N LEU A 15 6.70 14.68 4.47
CA LEU A 15 6.86 16.12 4.48
C LEU A 15 6.86 16.53 5.95
N PRO A 16 7.91 17.23 6.41
CA PRO A 16 7.87 17.82 7.74
C PRO A 16 6.62 18.70 7.78
N CYS A 17 5.73 18.44 8.76
CA CYS A 17 4.66 19.36 9.12
C CYS A 17 5.32 20.66 9.59
N THR A 18 5.71 21.53 8.67
CA THR A 18 5.84 22.93 8.99
C THR A 18 4.42 23.42 9.24
N ALA A 19 4.19 23.85 10.47
CA ALA A 19 2.93 24.40 10.93
C ALA A 19 2.64 25.70 10.17
N ASP A 20 2.13 25.56 8.96
CA ASP A 20 1.45 26.66 8.27
C ASP A 20 0.00 26.66 8.78
N ALA A 21 -0.26 27.57 9.70
CA ALA A 21 -1.52 27.75 10.43
C ALA A 21 -2.71 28.19 9.54
N ALA A 22 -2.71 27.92 8.24
CA ALA A 22 -3.63 28.61 7.34
C ALA A 22 -4.33 27.75 6.27
N LYS A 23 -4.21 26.42 6.27
CA LYS A 23 -4.98 25.66 5.28
C LYS A 23 -6.18 24.98 5.94
N ALA A 24 -7.19 25.79 6.32
CA ALA A 24 -8.47 25.21 6.71
C ALA A 24 -8.99 24.32 5.57
N ARG A 25 -9.40 23.10 5.91
CA ARG A 25 -10.07 22.16 5.00
C ARG A 25 -11.48 21.97 5.52
N ASP A 26 -12.42 21.91 4.61
CA ASP A 26 -13.84 21.75 4.92
C ASP A 26 -14.34 20.44 4.33
N ALA A 27 -14.68 19.50 5.21
CA ALA A 27 -15.27 18.22 4.86
C ALA A 27 -16.81 18.22 4.95
N SER A 28 -17.44 19.37 5.14
CA SER A 28 -18.91 19.45 5.26
C SER A 28 -19.65 18.92 4.03
N GLY A 29 -18.97 18.88 2.87
CA GLY A 29 -19.47 18.26 1.65
C GLY A 29 -19.43 16.72 1.64
N VAL A 30 -18.76 16.09 2.61
CA VAL A 30 -18.67 14.61 2.69
C VAL A 30 -19.85 14.08 3.49
N THR A 31 -20.62 13.20 2.89
CA THR A 31 -21.81 12.59 3.51
C THR A 31 -21.70 11.08 3.55
N ALA A 32 -22.30 10.48 4.61
CA ALA A 32 -22.44 9.03 4.72
C ALA A 32 -23.81 8.63 4.16
N SER A 33 -23.81 7.81 3.11
CA SER A 33 -25.04 7.29 2.51
C SER A 33 -24.80 5.92 1.91
N GLY A 34 -25.74 4.98 2.13
CA GLY A 34 -25.64 3.63 1.56
C GLY A 34 -24.38 2.86 1.97
N GLY A 35 -23.86 3.09 3.18
CA GLY A 35 -22.63 2.43 3.65
C GLY A 35 -21.33 3.00 3.05
N ARG A 36 -21.38 4.15 2.40
CA ARG A 36 -20.22 4.83 1.81
C ARG A 36 -20.13 6.28 2.29
N LEU A 37 -18.88 6.76 2.40
CA LEU A 37 -18.56 8.18 2.50
C LEU A 37 -18.36 8.73 1.09
N ARG A 38 -19.04 9.82 0.74
CA ARG A 38 -18.94 10.46 -0.57
C ARG A 38 -18.97 11.98 -0.45
N GLY A 39 -18.15 12.63 -1.26
CA GLY A 39 -18.11 14.07 -1.37
C GLY A 39 -16.71 14.59 -1.64
N ASP A 40 -16.58 15.90 -1.57
CA ASP A 40 -15.33 16.59 -1.80
C ASP A 40 -14.90 17.34 -0.53
N ILE A 41 -13.63 17.24 -0.17
CA ILE A 41 -13.01 18.11 0.83
C ILE A 41 -12.39 19.26 0.07
N VAL A 42 -12.81 20.47 0.42
CA VAL A 42 -12.37 21.69 -0.23
C VAL A 42 -11.50 22.54 0.70
N GLY A 43 -10.78 23.46 0.13
CA GLY A 43 -9.99 24.44 0.86
C GLY A 43 -9.73 25.66 0.01
N VAL A 44 -9.04 26.65 0.57
CA VAL A 44 -8.70 27.88 -0.15
C VAL A 44 -7.36 27.67 -0.87
N SER A 45 -7.34 27.93 -2.18
CA SER A 45 -6.10 27.94 -2.96
C SER A 45 -5.19 29.07 -2.49
N GLY A 46 -3.91 28.76 -2.23
CA GLY A 46 -2.93 29.75 -1.80
C GLY A 46 -2.62 30.84 -2.85
N GLU A 47 -2.86 30.55 -4.14
CA GLU A 47 -2.55 31.46 -5.23
C GLU A 47 -3.74 32.36 -5.63
N SER A 48 -4.95 31.82 -5.67
CA SER A 48 -6.13 32.57 -6.12
C SER A 48 -7.05 33.07 -5.00
N GLY A 49 -6.93 32.51 -3.79
CA GLY A 49 -7.87 32.76 -2.70
C GLY A 49 -9.26 32.16 -2.92
N GLU A 50 -9.45 31.37 -3.98
CA GLU A 50 -10.71 30.73 -4.32
C GLU A 50 -10.82 29.34 -3.68
N THR A 51 -12.07 28.91 -3.44
CA THR A 51 -12.35 27.56 -2.98
C THR A 51 -12.02 26.57 -4.07
N ALA A 52 -11.18 25.59 -3.76
CA ALA A 52 -10.74 24.56 -4.69
C ALA A 52 -10.80 23.16 -4.06
N LEU A 53 -10.86 22.14 -4.90
CA LEU A 53 -10.82 20.74 -4.47
C LEU A 53 -9.47 20.43 -3.85
N ALA A 54 -9.46 19.87 -2.64
CA ALA A 54 -8.27 19.32 -2.03
C ALA A 54 -8.22 17.81 -2.15
N LEU A 55 -9.36 17.12 -1.93
CA LEU A 55 -9.44 15.67 -1.88
C LEU A 55 -10.86 15.20 -2.19
N ARG A 56 -11.02 14.26 -3.10
CA ARG A 56 -12.29 13.57 -3.32
C ARG A 56 -12.40 12.36 -2.43
N VAL A 57 -13.60 12.07 -1.93
CA VAL A 57 -13.89 10.91 -1.08
C VAL A 57 -14.96 10.07 -1.75
N ASP A 58 -14.67 8.79 -2.01
CA ASP A 58 -15.63 7.76 -2.40
C ASP A 58 -15.17 6.41 -1.86
N CYS A 59 -15.43 6.16 -0.59
CA CYS A 59 -14.96 4.96 0.09
C CYS A 59 -16.05 4.35 0.99
N PRO A 60 -15.93 3.07 1.38
CA PRO A 60 -16.79 2.49 2.40
C PRO A 60 -16.72 3.27 3.72
N VAL A 61 -17.82 3.29 4.47
CA VAL A 61 -17.79 3.76 5.86
C VAL A 61 -16.91 2.81 6.66
N PRO A 62 -15.83 3.30 7.29
CA PRO A 62 -14.94 2.43 8.04
C PRO A 62 -15.59 1.92 9.33
N PRO A 63 -15.16 0.74 9.83
CA PRO A 63 -15.51 0.33 11.17
C PRO A 63 -14.88 1.26 12.22
N GLU A 64 -15.47 1.32 13.40
CA GLU A 64 -14.89 2.01 14.54
C GLU A 64 -13.79 1.17 15.20
N PHE A 65 -12.89 1.82 15.92
CA PHE A 65 -11.97 1.11 16.80
C PHE A 65 -12.73 0.43 17.93
N THR A 66 -12.37 -0.82 18.25
CA THR A 66 -12.82 -1.43 19.50
C THR A 66 -12.00 -0.91 20.67
N PRO A 67 -12.51 -1.01 21.93
CA PRO A 67 -11.74 -0.58 23.11
C PRO A 67 -10.36 -1.25 23.23
N GLU A 68 -10.24 -2.51 22.82
CA GLU A 68 -8.98 -3.26 22.87
C GLU A 68 -7.97 -2.77 21.83
N GLN A 69 -8.47 -2.16 20.75
CA GLN A 69 -7.64 -1.57 19.68
C GLN A 69 -7.19 -0.15 20.02
N LEU A 70 -7.82 0.50 21.01
CA LEU A 70 -7.42 1.82 21.50
C LEU A 70 -6.31 1.67 22.54
N ALA A 71 -5.11 1.35 22.08
CA ALA A 71 -3.92 1.21 22.91
C ALA A 71 -2.67 1.69 22.18
N VAL A 72 -1.72 2.19 22.93
CA VAL A 72 -0.34 2.38 22.47
C VAL A 72 0.42 1.10 22.80
N LEU A 73 1.01 0.49 21.78
CA LEU A 73 1.67 -0.81 21.87
C LEU A 73 3.19 -0.59 21.85
N THR A 74 3.90 -1.30 22.74
CA THR A 74 5.35 -1.49 22.58
C THR A 74 5.55 -2.85 21.92
N THR A 75 6.38 -2.91 20.89
CA THR A 75 6.60 -4.11 20.10
C THR A 75 8.07 -4.48 20.03
N GLU A 76 8.31 -5.71 19.66
CA GLU A 76 9.60 -6.20 19.18
C GLU A 76 9.42 -6.82 17.78
N TRP A 77 10.52 -7.02 17.07
CA TRP A 77 10.50 -7.62 15.76
C TRP A 77 10.51 -9.15 15.89
N ILE A 78 9.57 -9.81 15.21
CA ILE A 78 9.66 -11.24 15.00
C ILE A 78 10.73 -11.47 13.92
N VAL A 79 11.69 -12.31 14.25
CA VAL A 79 12.65 -12.86 13.29
C VAL A 79 12.22 -14.31 13.04
N PRO A 80 11.61 -14.61 11.87
CA PRO A 80 11.23 -15.97 11.54
C PRO A 80 12.44 -16.92 11.59
N ASP A 81 12.23 -18.16 12.01
CA ASP A 81 13.24 -19.19 11.94
C ASP A 81 13.51 -19.53 10.47
N GLU A 82 14.78 -19.56 10.06
CA GLU A 82 15.19 -19.89 8.70
C GLU A 82 14.69 -21.28 8.25
N THR A 83 14.61 -22.22 9.20
CA THR A 83 14.06 -23.56 8.93
C THR A 83 12.58 -23.47 8.62
N ALA A 84 11.81 -22.74 9.43
CA ALA A 84 10.38 -22.53 9.22
C ALA A 84 10.10 -21.82 7.88
N VAL A 85 10.87 -20.78 7.55
CA VAL A 85 10.77 -20.11 6.24
C VAL A 85 11.08 -21.08 5.10
N GLY A 86 12.15 -21.90 5.23
CA GLY A 86 12.50 -22.89 4.23
C GLY A 86 11.45 -24.00 4.07
N GLU A 87 10.76 -24.39 5.14
CA GLU A 87 9.64 -25.34 5.11
C GLU A 87 8.41 -24.74 4.47
N ALA A 88 8.06 -23.51 4.84
CA ALA A 88 6.96 -22.78 4.23
C ALA A 88 7.17 -22.60 2.70
N MET A 89 8.38 -22.27 2.27
CA MET A 89 8.75 -22.21 0.85
C MET A 89 8.51 -23.54 0.13
N ARG A 90 8.96 -24.65 0.73
CA ARG A 90 8.78 -26.00 0.14
C ARG A 90 7.31 -26.41 0.08
N ALA A 91 6.52 -26.03 1.08
CA ALA A 91 5.09 -26.31 1.13
C ALA A 91 4.29 -25.69 -0.01
N THR A 92 4.80 -24.60 -0.62
CA THR A 92 4.16 -23.98 -1.81
C THR A 92 4.34 -24.79 -3.10
N GLY A 93 5.10 -25.90 -3.08
CA GLY A 93 5.36 -26.73 -4.26
C GLY A 93 6.41 -26.18 -5.23
N ALA A 94 7.03 -25.04 -4.92
CA ALA A 94 8.09 -24.48 -5.75
C ALA A 94 9.42 -25.23 -5.56
N ASP A 95 10.20 -25.35 -6.63
CA ASP A 95 11.58 -25.80 -6.54
C ASP A 95 12.47 -24.69 -6.01
N TRP A 96 12.95 -24.86 -4.79
CA TRP A 96 13.83 -23.93 -4.09
C TRP A 96 15.28 -24.43 -4.00
N SER A 97 15.61 -25.51 -4.67
CA SER A 97 16.94 -26.16 -4.58
C SER A 97 18.10 -25.22 -4.93
N ASP A 98 17.89 -24.30 -5.88
CA ASP A 98 18.91 -23.35 -6.37
C ASP A 98 18.76 -21.94 -5.80
N ARG A 99 17.89 -21.76 -4.78
CA ARG A 99 17.58 -20.44 -4.24
C ARG A 99 18.22 -20.23 -2.87
N ALA A 100 18.97 -19.17 -2.75
CA ALA A 100 19.52 -18.75 -1.47
C ALA A 100 18.55 -17.84 -0.74
N LEU A 101 18.11 -18.26 0.45
CA LEU A 101 17.46 -17.37 1.40
C LEU A 101 18.48 -16.33 1.85
N LYS A 102 18.14 -15.04 1.68
CA LYS A 102 18.97 -13.93 2.12
C LYS A 102 18.31 -13.29 3.33
N ARG A 103 19.10 -13.09 4.37
CA ARG A 103 18.68 -12.40 5.58
C ARG A 103 19.33 -11.03 5.67
N PHE A 104 18.52 -10.03 6.00
CA PHE A 104 18.93 -8.65 6.20
C PHE A 104 18.41 -8.15 7.57
N GLY A 105 19.16 -8.45 8.65
CA GLY A 105 18.65 -8.21 10.00
C GLY A 105 17.39 -9.06 10.25
N PRO A 106 16.26 -8.46 10.62
CA PRO A 106 14.98 -9.15 10.80
C PRO A 106 14.21 -9.39 9.48
N ALA A 107 14.71 -8.93 8.34
CA ALA A 107 14.06 -9.13 7.05
C ALA A 107 14.64 -10.32 6.29
N PHE A 108 13.79 -10.97 5.50
CA PHE A 108 14.14 -12.10 4.63
C PHE A 108 13.73 -11.81 3.19
N ALA A 109 14.53 -12.29 2.27
CA ALA A 109 14.20 -12.29 0.86
C ALA A 109 14.70 -13.57 0.19
N ALA A 110 13.93 -14.09 -0.74
CA ALA A 110 14.38 -15.12 -1.67
C ALA A 110 13.74 -14.86 -3.03
N GLY A 111 14.50 -15.07 -4.08
CA GLY A 111 14.04 -14.85 -5.44
C GLY A 111 14.57 -15.88 -6.40
N SER A 112 13.79 -16.20 -7.42
CA SER A 112 14.18 -17.09 -8.50
C SER A 112 14.96 -16.33 -9.58
N ALA A 113 16.09 -16.89 -9.99
CA ALA A 113 16.78 -16.50 -11.20
C ALA A 113 16.32 -17.30 -12.44
N ALA A 114 15.52 -18.35 -12.25
CA ALA A 114 15.06 -19.18 -13.35
C ALA A 114 14.02 -18.45 -14.20
N PRO A 115 14.12 -18.50 -15.54
CA PRO A 115 13.05 -18.04 -16.40
C PRO A 115 11.84 -18.94 -16.19
N LEU A 116 10.65 -18.32 -16.12
CA LEU A 116 9.39 -19.04 -15.98
C LEU A 116 9.02 -19.69 -17.32
N SER A 117 8.45 -20.89 -17.24
CA SER A 117 7.95 -21.55 -18.46
C SER A 117 6.78 -20.76 -19.04
N PRO A 118 6.77 -20.46 -20.34
CA PRO A 118 5.70 -19.67 -20.95
C PRO A 118 4.36 -20.41 -21.12
N ASP A 119 4.25 -21.65 -20.64
CA ASP A 119 3.13 -22.53 -20.97
C ASP A 119 1.86 -22.38 -20.11
N ALA A 120 1.85 -21.46 -19.15
CA ALA A 120 0.67 -21.22 -18.33
C ALA A 120 -0.11 -19.98 -18.80
N SER A 121 -0.59 -19.97 -20.03
CA SER A 121 -1.63 -19.04 -20.47
C SER A 121 -2.99 -19.44 -19.85
N GLY A 122 -3.07 -19.39 -18.52
CA GLY A 122 -4.27 -19.70 -17.77
C GLY A 122 -5.30 -18.58 -17.90
N THR A 123 -6.40 -18.89 -18.51
CA THR A 123 -7.56 -18.01 -18.73
C THR A 123 -8.34 -17.66 -17.47
N ASP A 124 -7.96 -18.18 -16.29
CA ASP A 124 -8.63 -17.98 -15.01
C ASP A 124 -7.86 -17.00 -14.12
N ALA A 125 -7.89 -15.72 -14.47
CA ALA A 125 -7.20 -14.67 -13.70
C ALA A 125 -7.75 -14.52 -12.27
N ASP A 126 -9.04 -14.69 -12.06
CA ASP A 126 -9.66 -14.55 -10.73
C ASP A 126 -9.30 -15.73 -9.83
N GLY A 127 -9.33 -16.96 -10.37
CA GLY A 127 -8.86 -18.13 -9.65
C GLY A 127 -7.35 -18.07 -9.32
N ALA A 128 -6.54 -17.48 -10.20
CA ALA A 128 -5.11 -17.26 -9.92
C ALA A 128 -4.91 -16.26 -8.77
N ARG A 129 -5.66 -15.15 -8.74
CA ARG A 129 -5.62 -14.19 -7.63
C ARG A 129 -6.03 -14.81 -6.30
N GLU A 130 -7.11 -15.61 -6.28
CA GLU A 130 -7.55 -16.25 -5.04
C GLU A 130 -6.56 -17.31 -4.54
N ARG A 131 -5.97 -18.11 -5.45
CA ARG A 131 -4.88 -19.03 -5.09
C ARG A 131 -3.67 -18.28 -4.54
N ALA A 132 -3.27 -17.18 -5.19
CA ALA A 132 -2.14 -16.38 -4.74
C ALA A 132 -2.38 -15.76 -3.36
N ARG A 133 -3.59 -15.25 -3.13
CA ARG A 133 -4.01 -14.75 -1.81
C ARG A 133 -3.92 -15.83 -0.74
N ALA A 134 -4.50 -17.00 -0.99
CA ALA A 134 -4.48 -18.12 -0.05
C ALA A 134 -3.05 -18.57 0.25
N THR A 135 -2.21 -18.76 -0.77
CA THR A 135 -0.80 -19.12 -0.60
C THR A 135 -0.04 -18.08 0.21
N ALA A 136 -0.21 -16.79 -0.08
CA ALA A 136 0.49 -15.72 0.61
C ALA A 136 0.11 -15.65 2.11
N LEU A 137 -1.18 -15.79 2.43
CA LEU A 137 -1.65 -15.79 3.81
C LEU A 137 -1.16 -17.02 4.58
N SER A 138 -1.24 -18.23 3.98
CA SER A 138 -0.71 -19.46 4.59
C SER A 138 0.79 -19.35 4.82
N PHE A 139 1.54 -18.84 3.84
CA PHE A 139 3.00 -18.70 3.94
C PHE A 139 3.42 -17.85 5.15
N LEU A 140 2.71 -16.72 5.44
CA LEU A 140 3.01 -15.93 6.63
C LEU A 140 2.81 -16.73 7.93
N LEU A 141 1.70 -17.46 8.03
CA LEU A 141 1.39 -18.28 9.21
C LEU A 141 2.41 -19.39 9.38
N ASP A 142 2.80 -20.07 8.28
CA ASP A 142 3.80 -21.14 8.27
C ASP A 142 5.20 -20.62 8.67
N CYS A 143 5.49 -19.34 8.40
CA CYS A 143 6.67 -18.66 8.90
C CYS A 143 6.58 -18.23 10.38
N GLY A 144 5.48 -18.54 11.08
CA GLY A 144 5.25 -18.15 12.48
C GLY A 144 4.93 -16.66 12.66
N LEU A 145 4.46 -16.00 11.61
CA LEU A 145 4.08 -14.59 11.64
C LEU A 145 2.57 -14.41 11.90
N SER A 146 2.14 -13.19 12.21
CA SER A 146 0.72 -12.86 12.38
C SER A 146 -0.03 -12.95 11.04
N GLU A 147 -1.37 -13.03 11.11
CA GLU A 147 -2.22 -12.88 9.93
C GLU A 147 -1.86 -11.62 9.16
N GLY A 148 -1.92 -11.73 7.82
CA GLY A 148 -1.68 -10.61 6.92
C GLY A 148 -2.98 -9.98 6.45
N HIS A 149 -2.98 -8.65 6.26
CA HIS A 149 -4.04 -7.91 5.59
C HIS A 149 -3.62 -7.58 4.17
N VAL A 150 -4.40 -8.02 3.18
CA VAL A 150 -4.10 -7.75 1.76
C VAL A 150 -4.18 -6.25 1.48
N ILE A 151 -3.08 -5.70 0.95
CA ILE A 151 -2.97 -4.33 0.48
C ILE A 151 -3.14 -4.31 -1.05
N HIS A 152 -2.32 -5.11 -1.74
CA HIS A 152 -2.34 -5.25 -3.19
C HIS A 152 -2.45 -6.72 -3.59
N LEU A 153 -3.20 -6.95 -4.65
CA LEU A 153 -3.37 -8.27 -5.28
C LEU A 153 -3.45 -8.03 -6.78
N LEU A 154 -2.28 -7.88 -7.42
CA LEU A 154 -2.15 -7.38 -8.77
C LEU A 154 -1.41 -8.38 -9.66
N ARG A 155 -1.94 -8.56 -10.85
CA ARG A 155 -1.23 -9.23 -11.94
C ARG A 155 -0.41 -8.20 -12.74
N PRO A 156 0.58 -8.63 -13.53
CA PRO A 156 1.36 -7.72 -14.37
C PRO A 156 0.51 -6.84 -15.30
N GLU A 157 -0.60 -7.38 -15.82
CA GLU A 157 -1.52 -6.64 -16.67
C GLU A 157 -2.24 -5.52 -15.91
N ASP A 158 -2.64 -5.79 -14.66
CA ASP A 158 -3.27 -4.79 -13.79
C ASP A 158 -2.28 -3.68 -13.49
N GLU A 159 -1.06 -4.06 -13.10
CA GLU A 159 0.01 -3.12 -12.79
C GLU A 159 0.35 -2.24 -14.00
N ALA A 160 0.52 -2.85 -15.18
CA ALA A 160 0.76 -2.11 -16.42
C ALA A 160 -0.38 -1.13 -16.76
N ARG A 161 -1.65 -1.52 -16.54
CA ARG A 161 -2.82 -0.66 -16.75
C ARG A 161 -2.86 0.50 -15.76
N LEU A 162 -2.56 0.26 -14.48
CA LEU A 162 -2.50 1.32 -13.46
C LEU A 162 -1.43 2.37 -13.80
N TYR A 163 -0.27 1.94 -14.29
CA TYR A 163 0.76 2.88 -14.76
C TYR A 163 0.37 3.60 -16.05
N ALA A 164 -0.36 2.92 -16.97
CA ALA A 164 -0.80 3.52 -18.22
C ALA A 164 -1.72 4.74 -18.03
N LEU A 165 -2.33 4.91 -16.87
CA LEU A 165 -3.15 6.09 -16.57
C LEU A 165 -2.35 7.40 -16.54
N ASN A 166 -1.04 7.33 -16.46
CA ASN A 166 -0.17 8.49 -16.64
C ASN A 166 0.02 8.90 -18.11
N GLU A 167 -0.43 8.08 -19.05
CA GLU A 167 -0.36 8.35 -20.49
C GLU A 167 -1.66 8.98 -21.00
N VAL A 168 -1.58 9.65 -22.16
CA VAL A 168 -2.79 10.09 -22.87
C VAL A 168 -3.64 8.87 -23.27
N PRO A 169 -4.99 8.98 -23.28
CA PRO A 169 -5.88 7.83 -23.47
C PRO A 169 -5.52 6.97 -24.71
N GLU A 170 -5.17 7.61 -25.83
CA GLU A 170 -4.83 6.94 -27.07
C GLU A 170 -3.53 6.14 -27.03
N ALA A 171 -2.62 6.49 -26.10
CA ALA A 171 -1.33 5.82 -25.92
C ALA A 171 -1.38 4.67 -24.91
N ARG A 172 -2.43 4.57 -24.09
CA ARG A 172 -2.52 3.64 -22.96
C ARG A 172 -2.33 2.18 -23.36
N GLU A 173 -3.04 1.73 -24.39
CA GLU A 173 -2.93 0.34 -24.87
C GLU A 173 -1.55 0.00 -25.43
N ALA A 174 -0.91 0.96 -26.12
CA ALA A 174 0.46 0.79 -26.59
C ALA A 174 1.46 0.74 -25.42
N PHE A 175 1.25 1.55 -24.38
CA PHE A 175 2.04 1.54 -23.16
C PHE A 175 1.92 0.20 -22.43
N VAL A 176 0.70 -0.32 -22.22
CA VAL A 176 0.47 -1.63 -21.57
C VAL A 176 1.21 -2.75 -22.31
N ARG A 177 1.05 -2.84 -23.62
CA ARG A 177 1.73 -3.85 -24.44
C ARG A 177 3.25 -3.78 -24.33
N ARG A 178 3.80 -2.56 -24.38
CA ARG A 178 5.23 -2.34 -24.25
C ARG A 178 5.73 -2.71 -22.85
N SER A 179 5.01 -2.27 -21.81
CA SER A 179 5.38 -2.55 -20.43
C SER A 179 5.37 -4.04 -20.13
N LEU A 180 4.36 -4.78 -20.60
CA LEU A 180 4.32 -6.23 -20.46
C LEU A 180 5.50 -6.90 -21.15
N ALA A 181 5.87 -6.43 -22.34
CA ALA A 181 7.00 -6.99 -23.08
C ALA A 181 8.37 -6.66 -22.47
N GLU A 182 8.55 -5.46 -21.94
CA GLU A 182 9.86 -4.95 -21.49
C GLU A 182 10.10 -5.13 -19.98
N TRP A 183 9.07 -4.92 -19.15
CA TRP A 183 9.20 -4.89 -17.70
C TRP A 183 8.82 -6.19 -17.03
N PHE A 184 7.78 -6.84 -17.54
CA PHE A 184 7.20 -8.04 -16.92
C PHE A 184 7.62 -9.35 -17.59
N THR A 185 8.22 -9.29 -18.79
CA THR A 185 8.80 -10.48 -19.42
C THR A 185 10.10 -10.89 -18.71
N PRO A 186 10.27 -12.13 -18.31
CA PRO A 186 9.44 -13.33 -18.54
C PRO A 186 8.47 -13.69 -17.39
N ARG A 187 7.99 -12.73 -16.62
CA ARG A 187 7.25 -12.94 -15.37
C ARG A 187 5.76 -12.60 -15.49
N VAL A 188 5.13 -12.89 -16.60
CA VAL A 188 3.71 -12.58 -16.82
C VAL A 188 2.72 -13.52 -16.12
N ASP A 189 3.18 -14.61 -15.52
CA ASP A 189 2.38 -15.68 -14.90
C ASP A 189 2.40 -15.65 -13.37
N TYR A 190 2.48 -14.49 -12.77
CA TYR A 190 2.41 -14.33 -11.32
C TYR A 190 1.32 -13.35 -10.90
N THR A 191 0.96 -13.43 -9.62
CA THR A 191 0.22 -12.40 -8.90
C THR A 191 1.13 -11.83 -7.81
N TRP A 192 1.33 -10.52 -7.81
CA TRP A 192 1.96 -9.81 -6.70
C TRP A 192 0.94 -9.64 -5.58
N VAL A 193 1.27 -10.17 -4.41
CA VAL A 193 0.50 -10.03 -3.18
C VAL A 193 1.31 -9.21 -2.20
N GLN A 194 0.80 -8.05 -1.83
CA GLN A 194 1.37 -7.25 -0.77
C GLN A 194 0.48 -7.34 0.47
N LEU A 195 1.08 -7.69 1.61
CA LEU A 195 0.39 -7.87 2.88
C LEU A 195 0.96 -6.93 3.95
N ALA A 196 0.08 -6.25 4.69
CA ALA A 196 0.42 -5.64 5.96
C ALA A 196 0.37 -6.70 7.06
N PHE A 197 1.27 -6.64 8.01
CA PHE A 197 1.18 -7.46 9.23
C PHE A 197 0.02 -7.00 10.12
N SER A 198 -0.34 -7.80 11.11
CA SER A 198 -1.47 -7.54 12.00
C SER A 198 -1.01 -7.35 13.45
N LEU A 199 -1.59 -6.37 14.13
CA LEU A 199 -1.56 -6.21 15.57
C LEU A 199 -3.00 -6.06 16.07
N ARG A 200 -3.42 -6.91 17.02
CA ARG A 200 -4.79 -6.90 17.57
C ARG A 200 -5.90 -6.93 16.50
N GLY A 201 -5.67 -7.67 15.41
CA GLY A 201 -6.62 -7.79 14.30
C GLY A 201 -6.70 -6.57 13.37
N LEU A 202 -5.88 -5.54 13.59
CA LEU A 202 -5.77 -4.39 12.69
C LEU A 202 -4.51 -4.48 11.81
N PRO A 203 -4.55 -3.98 10.57
CA PRO A 203 -3.35 -3.88 9.76
C PRO A 203 -2.35 -2.91 10.40
N VAL A 204 -1.09 -3.26 10.31
CA VAL A 204 0.00 -2.33 10.57
C VAL A 204 0.26 -1.52 9.29
N SER A 205 0.36 -0.21 9.43
CA SER A 205 0.70 0.65 8.30
C SER A 205 1.99 0.18 7.63
N PRO A 206 2.00 -0.04 6.31
CA PRO A 206 3.20 -0.38 5.55
C PRO A 206 4.13 0.83 5.33
N CYS A 207 3.78 2.01 5.88
CA CYS A 207 4.57 3.22 5.73
C CYS A 207 5.99 3.01 6.24
N THR A 208 6.94 3.61 5.55
CA THR A 208 8.35 3.55 5.89
C THR A 208 8.67 4.52 7.02
N TRP A 209 9.51 4.11 7.95
CA TRP A 209 10.17 5.01 8.90
C TRP A 209 11.69 4.91 8.73
N THR A 210 12.41 5.91 9.18
CA THR A 210 13.88 5.89 9.15
C THR A 210 14.40 5.41 10.49
N GLY A 211 15.13 4.29 10.49
CA GLY A 211 15.78 3.77 11.68
C GLY A 211 16.96 4.63 12.13
N ALA A 212 17.50 4.33 13.32
CA ALA A 212 18.69 5.01 13.84
C ALA A 212 19.95 4.80 12.97
N ASP A 213 19.93 3.79 12.12
CA ASP A 213 20.95 3.49 11.11
C ASP A 213 20.82 4.34 9.81
N GLY A 214 19.81 5.21 9.74
CA GLY A 214 19.50 6.02 8.55
C GLY A 214 18.85 5.23 7.40
N VAL A 215 18.49 3.96 7.62
CA VAL A 215 17.85 3.11 6.63
C VAL A 215 16.32 3.21 6.75
N GLY A 216 15.64 3.23 5.61
CA GLY A 216 14.18 3.15 5.56
C GLY A 216 13.70 1.73 5.85
N HIS A 217 12.79 1.59 6.78
CA HIS A 217 12.17 0.33 7.18
C HIS A 217 10.66 0.37 6.94
N SER A 218 10.05 -0.79 6.75
CA SER A 218 8.60 -0.92 6.57
C SER A 218 8.07 -2.20 7.19
N CYS A 219 6.79 -2.24 7.53
CA CYS A 219 6.10 -3.43 8.05
C CYS A 219 5.26 -4.06 6.94
N VAL A 220 5.90 -4.77 6.00
CA VAL A 220 5.21 -5.30 4.82
C VAL A 220 5.83 -6.61 4.36
N ALA A 221 4.99 -7.49 3.83
CA ALA A 221 5.41 -8.66 3.07
C ALA A 221 5.03 -8.46 1.60
N ASN A 222 5.98 -8.65 0.69
CA ASN A 222 5.74 -8.70 -0.75
C ASN A 222 6.00 -10.13 -1.22
N LEU A 223 5.00 -10.73 -1.84
CA LEU A 223 5.04 -12.11 -2.31
C LEU A 223 4.63 -12.15 -3.78
N TYR A 224 5.36 -12.92 -4.56
CA TYR A 224 5.07 -13.14 -5.97
C TYR A 224 4.73 -14.62 -6.13
N VAL A 225 3.47 -14.89 -6.43
CA VAL A 225 2.90 -16.24 -6.48
C VAL A 225 2.50 -16.56 -7.90
N GLY A 226 2.96 -17.68 -8.42
CA GLY A 226 2.62 -18.14 -9.75
C GLY A 226 1.14 -18.55 -9.87
N ASP A 227 0.66 -18.68 -11.09
CA ASP A 227 -0.76 -19.00 -11.39
C ASP A 227 -1.22 -20.33 -10.82
N SER A 228 -0.32 -21.29 -10.61
CA SER A 228 -0.59 -22.57 -9.95
C SER A 228 -0.57 -22.51 -8.42
N GLY A 229 -0.19 -21.37 -7.83
CA GLY A 229 -0.13 -21.16 -6.39
C GLY A 229 1.25 -21.34 -5.78
N GLU A 230 2.28 -21.62 -6.56
CA GLU A 230 3.66 -21.75 -6.07
C GLU A 230 4.31 -20.39 -5.79
N MET A 231 5.08 -20.29 -4.71
CA MET A 231 5.84 -19.09 -4.38
C MET A 231 7.01 -18.91 -5.36
N ARG A 232 7.08 -17.77 -6.01
CA ARG A 232 8.13 -17.40 -6.97
C ARG A 232 9.23 -16.56 -6.37
N ASP A 233 8.83 -15.59 -5.57
CA ASP A 233 9.71 -14.60 -4.95
C ASP A 233 9.01 -14.04 -3.72
N PHE A 234 9.76 -13.60 -2.71
CA PHE A 234 9.19 -12.90 -1.58
C PHE A 234 10.21 -11.98 -0.88
N THR A 235 9.68 -11.00 -0.19
CA THR A 235 10.39 -10.19 0.80
C THR A 235 9.51 -10.06 2.02
N LEU A 236 10.01 -10.54 3.16
CA LEU A 236 9.42 -10.30 4.47
C LEU A 236 10.22 -9.19 5.14
N SER A 237 9.57 -8.09 5.42
CA SER A 237 10.16 -6.97 6.16
C SER A 237 9.89 -7.12 7.66
N TYR A 238 9.92 -6.03 8.39
CA TYR A 238 9.82 -6.03 9.86
C TYR A 238 8.43 -6.43 10.34
N ALA A 239 8.27 -7.66 10.83
CA ALA A 239 7.03 -8.16 11.41
C ALA A 239 6.98 -7.83 12.91
N PRO A 240 6.03 -6.99 13.38
CA PRO A 240 5.97 -6.60 14.79
C PRO A 240 5.24 -7.66 15.62
N ARG A 241 5.67 -7.82 16.88
CA ARG A 241 4.99 -8.58 17.93
C ARG A 241 4.77 -7.69 19.15
N GLU A 242 3.56 -7.65 19.66
CA GLU A 242 3.24 -6.92 20.88
C GLU A 242 3.99 -7.52 22.06
N VAL A 243 4.65 -6.65 22.84
CA VAL A 243 5.30 -6.96 24.11
C VAL A 243 4.49 -6.42 25.27
N SER A 244 3.98 -5.20 25.13
CA SER A 244 3.14 -4.55 26.14
C SER A 244 2.18 -3.55 25.50
N ALA A 245 1.15 -3.18 26.24
CA ALA A 245 0.16 -2.21 25.82
C ALA A 245 -0.21 -1.27 26.96
N ALA A 246 -0.36 0.00 26.63
CA ALA A 246 -0.96 1.01 27.49
C ALA A 246 -2.29 1.46 26.87
N PRO A 247 -3.43 1.38 27.58
CA PRO A 247 -4.69 1.88 27.06
C PRO A 247 -4.57 3.35 26.65
N TYR A 248 -5.14 3.68 25.50
CA TYR A 248 -5.31 5.06 25.09
C TYR A 248 -6.66 5.56 25.57
N ALA A 249 -6.65 6.44 26.57
CA ALA A 249 -7.85 6.88 27.27
C ALA A 249 -8.54 8.08 26.62
N ASP A 250 -7.85 8.79 25.72
CA ASP A 250 -8.36 10.00 25.11
C ASP A 250 -9.22 9.67 23.88
N ALA A 251 -10.06 10.62 23.47
CA ALA A 251 -10.87 10.47 22.26
C ALA A 251 -9.97 10.44 21.02
N VAL A 252 -10.25 9.54 20.11
CA VAL A 252 -9.58 9.48 18.79
C VAL A 252 -10.30 10.37 17.77
N LYS A 253 -9.58 10.74 16.73
CA LYS A 253 -10.13 11.42 15.56
C LYS A 253 -11.16 10.53 14.87
N THR A 254 -12.23 11.13 14.43
CA THR A 254 -13.19 10.50 13.52
C THR A 254 -12.55 10.27 12.14
N PRO A 255 -13.12 9.41 11.30
CA PRO A 255 -12.66 9.25 9.92
C PRO A 255 -12.65 10.57 9.14
N LEU A 256 -13.64 11.45 9.35
CA LEU A 256 -13.69 12.75 8.68
C LEU A 256 -12.57 13.68 9.13
N GLU A 257 -12.30 13.78 10.42
CA GLU A 257 -11.16 14.55 10.94
C GLU A 257 -9.82 14.04 10.38
N ALA A 258 -9.68 12.72 10.24
CA ALA A 258 -8.47 12.13 9.62
C ALA A 258 -8.36 12.47 8.13
N LEU A 259 -9.48 12.49 7.40
CA LEU A 259 -9.50 12.89 5.99
C LEU A 259 -9.21 14.39 5.80
N GLU A 260 -9.64 15.25 6.73
CA GLU A 260 -9.25 16.66 6.74
C GLU A 260 -7.75 16.82 6.97
N ASP A 261 -7.16 16.05 7.89
CA ASP A 261 -5.72 16.06 8.12
C ASP A 261 -4.96 15.58 6.88
N LEU A 262 -5.45 14.54 6.21
CA LEU A 262 -4.90 14.08 4.94
C LEU A 262 -4.99 15.17 3.87
N ALA A 263 -6.15 15.82 3.75
CA ALA A 263 -6.37 16.86 2.75
C ALA A 263 -5.45 18.08 2.93
N ARG A 264 -4.97 18.34 4.17
CA ARG A 264 -3.98 19.40 4.42
C ARG A 264 -2.61 19.10 3.82
N GLN A 265 -2.30 17.82 3.54
CA GLN A 265 -1.05 17.42 2.88
C GLN A 265 -1.07 17.72 1.38
N PHE A 266 -2.24 17.89 0.78
CA PHE A 266 -2.39 18.26 -0.61
C PHE A 266 -2.60 19.77 -0.74
N ASP A 267 -1.94 20.37 -1.72
CA ASP A 267 -2.33 21.70 -2.15
C ASP A 267 -3.73 21.64 -2.74
N CYS A 268 -4.54 22.69 -2.49
CA CYS A 268 -5.84 22.81 -3.15
C CYS A 268 -5.59 22.96 -4.64
N ILE A 269 -5.86 21.90 -5.37
CA ILE A 269 -5.54 21.77 -6.77
C ILE A 269 -6.84 22.04 -7.54
N GLN A 270 -6.83 23.10 -8.35
CA GLN A 270 -7.56 23.01 -9.61
C GLN A 270 -6.93 21.83 -10.37
N PRO A 271 -7.72 21.02 -11.10
CA PRO A 271 -7.16 19.90 -11.84
C PRO A 271 -5.96 20.38 -12.65
N VAL A 272 -4.77 19.98 -12.24
CA VAL A 272 -3.54 20.49 -12.85
C VAL A 272 -3.43 19.85 -14.21
N PRO A 273 -3.46 20.61 -15.30
CA PRO A 273 -3.03 20.10 -16.58
C PRO A 273 -1.59 19.65 -16.42
N ARG A 274 -1.35 18.36 -16.58
CA ARG A 274 0.02 17.83 -16.67
C ARG A 274 0.44 17.87 -18.12
N GLU A 275 1.72 18.04 -18.37
CA GLU A 275 2.30 17.91 -19.70
C GLU A 275 3.30 16.76 -19.69
N ASP A 276 3.36 16.01 -20.77
CA ASP A 276 4.42 15.02 -20.98
C ASP A 276 5.74 15.73 -21.35
N GLU A 277 6.81 14.97 -21.48
CA GLU A 277 8.14 15.47 -21.85
C GLU A 277 8.16 16.21 -23.22
N ARG A 278 7.09 16.09 -23.99
CA ARG A 278 6.91 16.73 -25.31
C ARG A 278 5.95 17.91 -25.26
N GLY A 279 5.53 18.35 -24.08
CA GLY A 279 4.59 19.44 -23.88
C GLY A 279 3.16 19.13 -24.32
N ARG A 280 2.76 17.85 -24.38
CA ARG A 280 1.38 17.46 -24.68
C ARG A 280 0.57 17.40 -23.37
N ALA A 281 -0.61 18.02 -23.38
CA ALA A 281 -1.52 17.99 -22.24
C ALA A 281 -1.88 16.53 -21.87
N LEU A 282 -1.63 16.17 -20.62
CA LEU A 282 -2.08 14.94 -20.02
C LEU A 282 -3.45 15.17 -19.34
N PRO A 283 -4.25 14.11 -19.12
CA PRO A 283 -5.50 14.23 -18.38
C PRO A 283 -5.30 14.89 -17.02
N ALA A 284 -6.23 15.76 -16.65
CA ALA A 284 -6.27 16.32 -15.31
C ALA A 284 -6.52 15.22 -14.28
N HIS A 285 -5.74 15.24 -13.20
CA HIS A 285 -5.86 14.26 -12.12
C HIS A 285 -6.14 14.96 -10.80
N TRP A 286 -6.89 14.30 -9.93
CA TRP A 286 -7.11 14.72 -8.53
C TRP A 286 -6.96 13.54 -7.59
N PRO A 287 -6.58 13.78 -6.32
CA PRO A 287 -6.50 12.72 -5.34
C PRO A 287 -7.90 12.25 -4.94
N VAL A 288 -8.10 10.94 -4.88
CA VAL A 288 -9.33 10.31 -4.42
C VAL A 288 -9.04 9.31 -3.31
N VAL A 289 -9.85 9.31 -2.26
CA VAL A 289 -9.84 8.30 -1.21
C VAL A 289 -10.69 7.12 -1.65
N LEU A 290 -10.07 5.95 -1.73
CA LEU A 290 -10.71 4.70 -2.13
C LEU A 290 -11.12 3.85 -0.94
N ASP A 291 -10.40 3.98 0.18
CA ASP A 291 -10.65 3.25 1.41
C ASP A 291 -10.06 4.00 2.61
N ILE A 292 -10.67 3.82 3.77
CA ILE A 292 -10.16 4.26 5.07
C ILE A 292 -10.51 3.19 6.09
N ARG A 293 -9.56 2.80 6.91
CA ARG A 293 -9.75 1.76 7.93
C ARG A 293 -8.90 2.01 9.17
N PRO A 294 -9.32 1.48 10.34
CA PRO A 294 -8.48 1.46 11.53
C PRO A 294 -7.19 0.68 11.27
N ALA A 295 -6.08 1.15 11.83
CA ALA A 295 -4.77 0.53 11.71
C ALA A 295 -3.89 0.89 12.89
N TYR A 296 -2.72 0.28 12.96
CA TYR A 296 -1.61 0.75 13.79
C TYR A 296 -0.52 1.39 12.94
N HIS A 297 0.09 2.44 13.47
CA HIS A 297 1.20 3.13 12.82
C HIS A 297 2.36 3.34 13.79
N THR A 298 3.55 3.45 13.26
CA THR A 298 4.78 3.73 14.01
C THR A 298 5.65 4.74 13.27
N ALA A 299 6.35 5.57 14.03
CA ALA A 299 7.38 6.47 13.52
C ALA A 299 8.81 6.01 13.91
N ASP A 300 8.92 5.08 14.86
CA ASP A 300 10.19 4.60 15.40
C ASP A 300 10.39 3.07 15.24
N GLY A 301 9.38 2.38 14.76
CA GLY A 301 9.40 0.92 14.59
C GLY A 301 9.23 0.11 15.88
N VAL A 302 9.04 0.75 17.01
CA VAL A 302 8.91 0.12 18.34
C VAL A 302 7.58 0.46 19.00
N THR A 303 7.19 1.72 18.91
CA THR A 303 5.96 2.23 19.51
C THR A 303 4.88 2.34 18.44
N PHE A 304 3.82 1.57 18.58
CA PHE A 304 2.68 1.59 17.66
C PHE A 304 1.47 2.23 18.32
N PHE A 305 0.78 3.07 17.58
CA PHE A 305 -0.40 3.79 18.06
C PHE A 305 -1.56 3.67 17.06
N PRO A 306 -2.82 3.84 17.54
CA PRO A 306 -3.97 3.85 16.67
C PRO A 306 -3.86 4.90 15.57
N ALA A 307 -4.16 4.52 14.34
CA ALA A 307 -4.10 5.37 13.17
C ALA A 307 -5.23 5.03 12.20
N TRP A 308 -5.55 5.96 11.32
CA TRP A 308 -6.38 5.70 10.15
C TRP A 308 -5.47 5.42 8.95
N LEU A 309 -5.61 4.24 8.36
CA LEU A 309 -4.92 3.88 7.12
C LEU A 309 -5.83 4.23 5.95
N VAL A 310 -5.38 5.17 5.13
CA VAL A 310 -6.14 5.71 3.99
C VAL A 310 -5.50 5.25 2.69
N ALA A 311 -6.28 4.57 1.85
CA ALA A 311 -5.88 4.25 0.49
C ALA A 311 -6.30 5.39 -0.43
N THR A 312 -5.34 6.01 -1.07
CA THR A 312 -5.53 7.16 -1.96
C THR A 312 -4.96 6.83 -3.33
N ALA A 313 -5.58 7.34 -4.39
CA ALA A 313 -5.08 7.23 -5.75
C ALA A 313 -5.28 8.54 -6.50
N TRP A 314 -4.59 8.69 -7.62
CA TRP A 314 -4.93 9.72 -8.59
C TRP A 314 -6.08 9.22 -9.48
N GLN A 315 -7.10 10.03 -9.66
CA GLN A 315 -8.22 9.76 -10.56
C GLN A 315 -8.23 10.76 -11.71
N ASP A 316 -8.45 10.29 -12.92
CA ASP A 316 -8.57 11.14 -14.10
C ASP A 316 -10.00 11.65 -14.34
N SER A 317 -10.19 12.45 -15.39
CA SER A 317 -11.50 12.99 -15.79
C SER A 317 -12.52 11.92 -16.16
N ASP A 318 -12.07 10.74 -16.57
CA ASP A 318 -12.92 9.62 -16.97
C ASP A 318 -13.29 8.73 -15.79
N GLY A 319 -12.85 9.10 -14.57
CA GLY A 319 -13.09 8.37 -13.34
C GLY A 319 -12.18 7.15 -13.15
N GLN A 320 -11.15 6.98 -13.98
CA GLN A 320 -10.19 5.88 -13.82
C GLN A 320 -9.16 6.25 -12.75
N THR A 321 -8.86 5.28 -11.90
CA THR A 321 -7.92 5.47 -10.78
C THR A 321 -6.61 4.74 -11.05
N GLY A 322 -5.49 5.44 -10.79
CA GLY A 322 -4.15 4.88 -10.85
C GLY A 322 -3.82 3.98 -9.66
N MET A 323 -2.54 3.64 -9.55
CA MET A 323 -2.03 2.81 -8.45
C MET A 323 -2.36 3.45 -7.11
N PRO A 324 -3.06 2.74 -6.20
CA PRO A 324 -3.29 3.24 -4.85
C PRO A 324 -1.99 3.31 -4.05
N TRP A 325 -1.87 4.34 -3.22
CA TRP A 325 -0.87 4.39 -2.16
C TRP A 325 -1.55 4.52 -0.81
N LEU A 326 -0.86 4.12 0.24
CA LEU A 326 -1.37 4.15 1.60
C LEU A 326 -0.74 5.29 2.39
N VAL A 327 -1.57 6.00 3.14
CA VAL A 327 -1.16 7.05 4.06
C VAL A 327 -1.70 6.71 5.45
N ALA A 328 -0.84 6.78 6.46
CA ALA A 328 -1.28 6.63 7.85
C ALA A 328 -1.47 8.01 8.48
N ILE A 329 -2.62 8.22 9.07
CA ILE A 329 -2.97 9.42 9.81
C ILE A 329 -3.10 9.06 11.28
N ASP A 330 -2.30 9.67 12.14
CA ASP A 330 -2.37 9.49 13.59
C ASP A 330 -3.80 9.75 14.09
N ALA A 331 -4.45 8.73 14.64
CA ALA A 331 -5.81 8.84 15.13
C ALA A 331 -5.90 9.53 16.49
N ARG A 332 -4.78 9.69 17.20
CA ARG A 332 -4.76 10.40 18.49
C ARG A 332 -5.05 11.88 18.27
N ARG A 333 -5.77 12.46 19.20
CA ARG A 333 -5.92 13.92 19.23
C ARG A 333 -4.68 14.54 19.90
N PRO A 334 -4.22 15.70 19.42
CA PRO A 334 -3.07 16.40 19.98
C PRO A 334 -3.32 16.90 21.41
#